data_029eacd3d3d38c12ac20e96b6fc12170
#
_entry.id   029eacd3d3d38c12ac20e96b6fc12170
#
_cell.length_a   1.000
_cell.length_b   1.000
_cell.length_c   1.000
_cell.angle_alpha   90.00
_cell.angle_beta   90.00
_cell.angle_gamma   90.00
#
_symmetry.space_group_name_H-M   'P 1'
#
loop_
_entity.id
_entity.type
_entity.pdbx_description
1 polymer ?
#
loop_
_entity_poly.entity_id
_entity_poly.type
_entity_poly.pdbx_seq_one_letter_code
_entity_poly.pdbx_strand_id
1 'polypeptide(L)'
;MVFSFILIGNSYAQISCDADHRVLLTNRLFTPSNLTILPGETVAFINVEGTHNVNGVKNTKTGKSFNNPVDFSLPESVGKNEGVCMGVIKFDVPGVYNYDCSIGFNADLGMVGSINVDAFTIKDLMMGDPTTGEPYLKETFQSTYAMTYYLGRELDSTVDYTVFVPNQNAVDAIKEYMQLGQFDMLSFYDLKPALEYHIVEGLRSEEVV
;
A
#
# COMPACT_ATOMS: atom_id res chain seq x y z
N MET A 1 55.00 -22.99 14.16
CA MET A 1 53.64 -23.47 14.27
C MET A 1 52.75 -22.24 14.45
N VAL A 2 52.11 -21.75 13.38
CA VAL A 2 51.29 -20.52 13.43
C VAL A 2 49.83 -20.97 13.53
N PHE A 3 49.18 -20.70 14.66
CA PHE A 3 47.77 -20.93 14.84
C PHE A 3 46.98 -19.75 14.21
N SER A 4 46.29 -20.01 13.12
CA SER A 4 45.35 -19.10 12.54
C SER A 4 43.99 -19.25 13.22
N PHE A 5 43.57 -18.27 14.00
CA PHE A 5 42.21 -18.20 14.54
C PHE A 5 41.26 -17.67 13.45
N ILE A 6 40.38 -18.53 12.94
CA ILE A 6 39.26 -18.16 12.10
C ILE A 6 38.16 -17.63 13.03
N LEU A 7 37.96 -16.31 13.07
CA LEU A 7 36.79 -15.70 13.68
C LEU A 7 35.60 -15.93 12.74
N ILE A 8 34.73 -16.88 13.11
CA ILE A 8 33.42 -17.04 12.48
C ILE A 8 32.54 -15.93 13.05
N GLY A 9 32.50 -14.82 12.35
CA GLY A 9 31.54 -13.75 12.62
C GLY A 9 30.14 -14.25 12.27
N ASN A 10 29.28 -14.50 13.26
CA ASN A 10 27.84 -14.67 13.04
C ASN A 10 27.27 -13.32 12.56
N SER A 11 27.12 -13.14 11.25
CA SER A 11 26.30 -12.09 10.69
C SER A 11 24.84 -12.41 10.98
N TYR A 12 24.33 -11.92 12.09
CA TYR A 12 22.88 -11.81 12.22
C TYR A 12 22.45 -10.73 11.23
N ALA A 13 21.64 -11.11 10.25
CA ALA A 13 20.99 -10.14 9.39
C ALA A 13 20.15 -9.23 10.30
N GLN A 14 20.56 -7.98 10.45
CA GLN A 14 19.80 -6.98 11.17
C GLN A 14 18.56 -6.73 10.33
N ILE A 15 17.37 -7.01 10.86
CA ILE A 15 16.12 -6.71 10.19
C ILE A 15 16.08 -5.20 9.98
N SER A 16 16.10 -4.78 8.73
CA SER A 16 15.92 -3.36 8.39
C SER A 16 14.49 -2.98 8.77
N CYS A 17 14.34 -1.92 9.57
CA CYS A 17 13.04 -1.30 9.85
C CYS A 17 12.70 -0.20 8.85
N ASP A 18 13.18 -0.34 7.63
CA ASP A 18 12.85 0.54 6.53
C ASP A 18 11.49 0.17 5.97
N ALA A 19 10.54 1.10 6.02
CA ALA A 19 9.16 0.91 5.64
C ALA A 19 8.51 2.27 5.36
N ASP A 20 7.44 2.26 4.58
CA ASP A 20 6.66 3.47 4.23
C ASP A 20 6.05 4.10 5.49
N HIS A 21 5.61 3.26 6.43
CA HIS A 21 4.98 3.69 7.68
C HIS A 21 5.59 3.00 8.90
N ARG A 22 5.37 3.59 10.07
CA ARG A 22 5.87 3.05 11.35
C ARG A 22 4.79 3.08 12.41
N VAL A 23 4.69 1.99 13.17
CA VAL A 23 3.89 1.89 14.39
C VAL A 23 4.82 1.59 15.56
N LEU A 24 4.85 2.49 16.52
CA LEU A 24 5.64 2.32 17.75
C LEU A 24 4.81 1.58 18.79
N LEU A 25 5.44 0.61 19.45
CA LEU A 25 4.88 -0.06 20.61
C LEU A 25 5.49 0.57 21.87
N THR A 26 4.66 1.25 22.61
CA THR A 26 5.01 1.92 23.87
C THR A 26 4.27 1.26 25.03
N ASN A 27 4.30 1.86 26.19
CA ASN A 27 3.61 1.32 27.37
C ASN A 27 2.10 1.11 27.10
N ARG A 28 1.74 -0.09 26.64
CA ARG A 28 0.38 -0.56 26.33
C ARG A 28 -0.35 0.21 25.23
N LEU A 29 0.40 0.77 24.29
CA LEU A 29 -0.19 1.50 23.15
C LEU A 29 0.53 1.15 21.86
N PHE A 30 -0.22 1.09 20.76
CA PHE A 30 0.30 1.24 19.41
C PHE A 30 0.17 2.72 19.00
N THR A 31 1.24 3.29 18.46
CA THR A 31 1.27 4.71 18.08
C THR A 31 1.79 4.87 16.65
N PRO A 32 0.97 5.30 15.69
CA PRO A 32 -0.46 5.55 15.83
C PRO A 32 -1.25 4.25 16.06
N SER A 33 -2.43 4.34 16.72
CA SER A 33 -3.33 3.21 16.90
C SER A 33 -4.21 2.93 15.69
N ASN A 34 -4.40 3.94 14.85
CA ASN A 34 -5.12 3.85 13.58
C ASN A 34 -4.25 4.43 12.48
N LEU A 35 -4.09 3.68 11.41
CA LEU A 35 -3.28 4.05 10.26
C LEU A 35 -4.09 3.78 8.99
N THR A 36 -4.05 4.71 8.04
CA THR A 36 -4.59 4.51 6.69
C THR A 36 -3.44 4.49 5.71
N ILE A 37 -3.40 3.47 4.87
CA ILE A 37 -2.33 3.22 3.89
C ILE A 37 -2.93 2.76 2.56
N LEU A 38 -2.09 2.72 1.52
CA LEU A 38 -2.44 2.19 0.21
C LEU A 38 -1.99 0.73 0.06
N PRO A 39 -2.63 -0.06 -0.82
CA PRO A 39 -2.17 -1.42 -1.12
C PRO A 39 -0.73 -1.43 -1.62
N GLY A 40 0.05 -2.38 -1.10
CA GLY A 40 1.47 -2.50 -1.44
C GLY A 40 2.40 -1.75 -0.50
N GLU A 41 1.89 -0.83 0.32
CA GLU A 41 2.70 -0.16 1.32
C GLU A 41 3.05 -1.07 2.50
N THR A 42 4.14 -0.70 3.16
CA THR A 42 4.77 -1.46 4.24
C THR A 42 4.65 -0.73 5.57
N VAL A 43 4.46 -1.50 6.64
CA VAL A 43 4.41 -0.98 8.01
C VAL A 43 5.46 -1.68 8.87
N ALA A 44 6.37 -0.91 9.42
CA ALA A 44 7.32 -1.37 10.43
C ALA A 44 6.71 -1.26 11.82
N PHE A 45 6.82 -2.33 12.61
CA PHE A 45 6.47 -2.33 14.02
C PHE A 45 7.74 -2.26 14.86
N ILE A 46 7.84 -1.23 15.71
CA ILE A 46 9.04 -0.91 16.48
C ILE A 46 8.70 -0.87 17.97
N ASN A 47 9.23 -1.83 18.74
CA ASN A 47 9.00 -1.85 20.18
C ASN A 47 10.02 -0.97 20.90
N VAL A 48 9.55 0.09 21.55
CA VAL A 48 10.40 1.03 22.30
C VAL A 48 10.31 0.85 23.80
N GLU A 49 9.29 0.13 24.31
CA GLU A 49 9.10 -0.06 25.75
C GLU A 49 8.23 -1.30 26.04
N GLY A 50 8.59 -2.04 27.08
CA GLY A 50 7.81 -3.19 27.56
C GLY A 50 8.00 -4.46 26.74
N THR A 51 7.22 -5.49 27.06
CA THR A 51 7.18 -6.75 26.32
C THR A 51 5.87 -6.83 25.54
N HIS A 52 5.96 -6.84 24.23
CA HIS A 52 4.81 -6.77 23.33
C HIS A 52 4.95 -7.71 22.14
N ASN A 53 3.81 -8.09 21.57
CA ASN A 53 3.70 -8.71 20.26
C ASN A 53 2.68 -7.96 19.38
N VAL A 54 2.57 -8.34 18.12
CA VAL A 54 1.50 -7.90 17.22
C VAL A 54 0.69 -9.13 16.81
N ASN A 55 -0.57 -9.16 17.17
CA ASN A 55 -1.48 -10.26 16.89
C ASN A 55 -2.66 -9.77 16.06
N GLY A 56 -2.63 -10.00 14.77
CA GLY A 56 -3.71 -9.70 13.80
C GLY A 56 -4.46 -10.94 13.36
N VAL A 57 -4.45 -12.03 14.12
CA VAL A 57 -5.15 -13.28 13.81
C VAL A 57 -6.45 -13.38 14.59
N LYS A 58 -6.36 -13.18 15.89
CA LYS A 58 -7.46 -13.43 16.81
C LYS A 58 -7.54 -12.34 17.87
N ASN A 59 -8.71 -11.77 18.07
CA ASN A 59 -8.97 -10.82 19.13
C ASN A 59 -8.75 -11.48 20.50
N THR A 60 -7.81 -11.00 21.25
CA THR A 60 -7.38 -11.58 22.52
C THR A 60 -8.50 -11.58 23.55
N LYS A 61 -9.32 -10.53 23.60
CA LYS A 61 -10.44 -10.41 24.58
C LYS A 61 -11.58 -11.38 24.31
N THR A 62 -11.92 -11.58 23.04
CA THR A 62 -13.11 -12.36 22.65
C THR A 62 -12.78 -13.77 22.21
N GLY A 63 -11.54 -14.04 21.86
CA GLY A 63 -11.09 -15.30 21.28
C GLY A 63 -11.57 -15.55 19.84
N LYS A 64 -12.27 -14.60 19.23
CA LYS A 64 -12.76 -14.69 17.84
C LYS A 64 -11.74 -14.20 16.85
N SER A 65 -11.75 -14.72 15.61
CA SER A 65 -10.96 -14.15 14.52
C SER A 65 -11.24 -12.66 14.35
N PHE A 66 -10.23 -11.89 13.98
CA PHE A 66 -10.42 -10.51 13.55
C PHE A 66 -11.10 -10.42 12.19
N ASN A 67 -11.09 -11.52 11.41
CA ASN A 67 -11.55 -11.58 10.02
C ASN A 67 -10.83 -10.54 9.13
N ASN A 68 -9.54 -10.36 9.36
CA ASN A 68 -8.70 -9.54 8.53
C ASN A 68 -8.64 -10.11 7.10
N PRO A 69 -8.46 -9.27 6.06
CA PRO A 69 -8.28 -9.75 4.68
C PRO A 69 -7.15 -10.79 4.57
N VAL A 70 -6.05 -10.58 5.31
CA VAL A 70 -4.94 -11.52 5.47
C VAL A 70 -4.52 -11.49 6.93
N ASP A 71 -4.41 -12.66 7.55
CA ASP A 71 -3.91 -12.78 8.92
C ASP A 71 -2.40 -12.43 8.98
N PHE A 72 -2.01 -11.74 10.04
CA PHE A 72 -0.61 -11.38 10.28
C PHE A 72 -0.25 -11.42 11.76
N SER A 73 1.02 -11.64 12.06
CA SER A 73 1.51 -11.58 13.43
C SER A 73 3.02 -11.34 13.48
N LEU A 74 3.47 -10.71 14.54
CA LEU A 74 4.90 -10.61 14.89
C LEU A 74 5.10 -11.17 16.29
N PRO A 75 6.19 -11.93 16.53
CA PRO A 75 6.45 -12.54 17.81
C PRO A 75 6.71 -11.50 18.89
N GLU A 76 6.67 -11.92 20.14
CA GLU A 76 7.00 -11.03 21.25
C GLU A 76 8.45 -10.53 21.16
N SER A 77 8.64 -9.31 21.61
CA SER A 77 9.95 -8.70 21.79
C SER A 77 9.96 -7.83 23.05
N VAL A 78 11.16 -7.63 23.59
CA VAL A 78 11.38 -6.68 24.69
C VAL A 78 11.82 -5.36 24.10
N GLY A 79 11.05 -4.30 24.37
CA GLY A 79 11.33 -2.95 23.88
C GLY A 79 12.61 -2.35 24.48
N LYS A 80 13.18 -1.41 23.74
CA LYS A 80 14.32 -0.58 24.15
C LYS A 80 14.11 0.84 23.66
N ASN A 81 14.61 1.82 24.42
CA ASN A 81 14.43 3.24 24.09
C ASN A 81 14.88 3.61 22.66
N GLU A 82 15.94 2.95 22.16
CA GLU A 82 16.41 3.10 20.78
C GLU A 82 15.51 2.44 19.73
N GLY A 83 14.54 1.66 20.18
CA GLY A 83 13.62 0.89 19.32
C GLY A 83 14.17 -0.48 18.94
N VAL A 84 13.31 -1.49 19.03
CA VAL A 84 13.56 -2.86 18.53
C VAL A 84 12.64 -3.09 17.35
N CYS A 85 13.22 -3.28 16.17
CA CYS A 85 12.45 -3.66 14.99
C CYS A 85 11.89 -5.06 15.17
N MET A 86 10.58 -5.17 15.28
CA MET A 86 9.90 -6.46 15.39
C MET A 86 9.71 -7.12 14.01
N GLY A 87 9.50 -6.31 13.00
CA GLY A 87 9.34 -6.73 11.61
C GLY A 87 8.67 -5.67 10.77
N VAL A 88 8.66 -5.90 9.46
CA VAL A 88 7.97 -5.10 8.46
C VAL A 88 6.94 -5.98 7.78
N ILE A 89 5.71 -5.49 7.67
CA ILE A 89 4.60 -6.19 7.03
C ILE A 89 4.13 -5.38 5.83
N LYS A 90 3.98 -6.05 4.69
CA LYS A 90 3.39 -5.48 3.48
C LYS A 90 1.91 -5.79 3.44
N PHE A 91 1.09 -4.81 3.10
CA PHE A 91 -0.36 -4.94 3.03
C PHE A 91 -0.82 -4.76 1.58
N ASP A 92 -1.02 -5.87 0.86
CA ASP A 92 -1.38 -5.86 -0.56
C ASP A 92 -2.90 -5.88 -0.80
N VAL A 93 -3.68 -6.35 0.18
CA VAL A 93 -5.12 -6.54 0.01
C VAL A 93 -5.90 -5.44 0.72
N PRO A 94 -6.77 -4.69 0.02
CA PRO A 94 -7.61 -3.67 0.64
C PRO A 94 -8.52 -4.22 1.74
N GLY A 95 -8.78 -3.39 2.75
CA GLY A 95 -9.67 -3.69 3.85
C GLY A 95 -9.13 -3.26 5.21
N VAL A 96 -9.90 -3.53 6.25
CA VAL A 96 -9.54 -3.16 7.63
C VAL A 96 -8.84 -4.33 8.31
N TYR A 97 -7.65 -4.10 8.78
CA TYR A 97 -6.81 -5.02 9.54
C TYR A 97 -6.79 -4.62 11.01
N ASN A 98 -7.44 -5.40 11.85
CA ASN A 98 -7.42 -5.19 13.29
C ASN A 98 -6.34 -6.04 13.95
N TYR A 99 -5.74 -5.53 14.99
CA TYR A 99 -4.72 -6.24 15.76
C TYR A 99 -4.68 -5.80 17.21
N ASP A 100 -4.09 -6.63 18.06
CA ASP A 100 -3.87 -6.35 19.47
C ASP A 100 -2.51 -6.87 19.96
N CYS A 101 -2.19 -6.58 21.21
CA CYS A 101 -1.09 -7.21 21.90
C CYS A 101 -1.63 -8.31 22.82
N SER A 102 -1.35 -9.58 22.52
CA SER A 102 -1.87 -10.71 23.30
C SER A 102 -1.04 -11.04 24.56
N ILE A 103 -0.01 -10.24 24.87
CA ILE A 103 0.82 -10.46 26.05
C ILE A 103 0.14 -9.94 27.30
N GLY A 104 -0.05 -10.85 28.27
CA GLY A 104 -0.70 -10.50 29.57
C GLY A 104 -2.09 -9.89 29.38
N PHE A 105 -2.30 -8.73 30.00
CA PHE A 105 -3.57 -7.97 29.93
C PHE A 105 -3.50 -6.75 29.01
N ASN A 106 -2.51 -6.69 28.12
CA ASN A 106 -2.31 -5.49 27.29
C ASN A 106 -3.53 -5.16 26.43
N ALA A 107 -4.12 -6.15 25.76
CA ALA A 107 -5.33 -5.95 24.97
C ALA A 107 -6.50 -5.47 25.85
N ASP A 108 -6.67 -6.03 27.04
CA ASP A 108 -7.75 -5.64 27.98
C ASP A 108 -7.61 -4.19 28.43
N LEU A 109 -6.37 -3.72 28.54
CA LEU A 109 -6.03 -2.35 28.92
C LEU A 109 -6.01 -1.36 27.74
N GLY A 110 -6.38 -1.83 26.54
CA GLY A 110 -6.57 -0.96 25.39
C GLY A 110 -5.44 -0.98 24.37
N MET A 111 -4.46 -1.89 24.49
CA MET A 111 -3.42 -2.04 23.44
C MET A 111 -3.98 -2.76 22.23
N VAL A 112 -4.69 -2.01 21.42
CA VAL A 112 -5.33 -2.42 20.18
C VAL A 112 -4.99 -1.43 19.06
N GLY A 113 -5.01 -1.88 17.83
CA GLY A 113 -4.77 -1.03 16.67
C GLY A 113 -5.55 -1.49 15.44
N SER A 114 -5.61 -0.62 14.45
CA SER A 114 -6.15 -0.94 13.14
C SER A 114 -5.35 -0.28 12.02
N ILE A 115 -5.24 -0.99 10.90
CA ILE A 115 -4.70 -0.46 9.65
C ILE A 115 -5.83 -0.57 8.63
N ASN A 116 -6.22 0.57 8.07
CA ASN A 116 -7.14 0.63 6.95
C ASN A 116 -6.31 0.69 5.66
N VAL A 117 -6.39 -0.36 4.87
CA VAL A 117 -5.79 -0.40 3.53
C VAL A 117 -6.88 0.04 2.55
N ASP A 118 -6.80 1.28 2.10
CA ASP A 118 -7.77 1.84 1.17
C ASP A 118 -7.64 1.16 -0.20
N ALA A 119 -8.78 0.87 -0.83
CA ALA A 119 -8.74 0.44 -2.22
C ALA A 119 -8.26 1.60 -3.10
N PHE A 120 -7.37 1.30 -4.02
CA PHE A 120 -7.08 2.27 -5.08
C PHE A 120 -8.36 2.56 -5.87
N THR A 121 -8.71 3.82 -5.97
CA THR A 121 -9.65 4.25 -6.99
C THR A 121 -8.91 4.34 -8.33
N ILE A 122 -9.65 4.27 -9.44
CA ILE A 122 -9.07 4.53 -10.76
C ILE A 122 -8.37 5.90 -10.78
N LYS A 123 -8.95 6.87 -10.07
CA LYS A 123 -8.36 8.20 -9.91
C LYS A 123 -7.00 8.14 -9.22
N ASP A 124 -6.85 7.39 -8.12
CA ASP A 124 -5.59 7.29 -7.40
C ASP A 124 -4.51 6.63 -8.26
N LEU A 125 -4.86 5.53 -8.95
CA LEU A 125 -3.96 4.87 -9.89
C LEU A 125 -3.45 5.83 -11.00
N MET A 126 -4.29 6.74 -11.43
CA MET A 126 -3.99 7.70 -12.49
C MET A 126 -3.23 8.92 -11.97
N MET A 127 -3.54 9.42 -10.77
CA MET A 127 -2.91 10.61 -10.19
C MET A 127 -1.51 10.35 -9.65
N GLY A 128 -1.20 9.08 -9.34
CA GLY A 128 0.05 8.71 -8.69
C GLY A 128 0.07 8.95 -7.18
N ASP A 129 1.19 8.64 -6.56
CA ASP A 129 1.40 8.81 -5.13
C ASP A 129 1.29 10.28 -4.73
N PRO A 130 0.35 10.65 -3.85
CA PRO A 130 0.16 12.03 -3.42
C PRO A 130 1.36 12.60 -2.64
N THR A 131 2.25 11.74 -2.15
CA THR A 131 3.43 12.13 -1.35
C THR A 131 4.64 12.40 -2.23
N THR A 132 4.85 11.54 -3.24
CA THR A 132 6.03 11.62 -4.12
C THR A 132 5.72 12.27 -5.46
N GLY A 133 4.45 12.31 -5.86
CA GLY A 133 4.01 12.74 -7.19
C GLY A 133 4.36 11.75 -8.31
N GLU A 134 4.94 10.58 -7.94
CA GLU A 134 5.31 9.56 -8.90
C GLU A 134 4.06 8.76 -9.34
N PRO A 135 3.88 8.51 -10.64
CA PRO A 135 2.74 7.74 -11.12
C PRO A 135 2.87 6.27 -10.72
N TYR A 136 1.78 5.67 -10.22
CA TYR A 136 1.73 4.23 -9.94
C TYR A 136 1.88 3.39 -11.23
N LEU A 137 1.44 3.94 -12.37
CA LEU A 137 1.56 3.31 -13.68
C LEU A 137 2.67 3.98 -14.50
N LYS A 138 3.92 3.59 -14.26
CA LYS A 138 5.12 4.24 -14.83
C LYS A 138 5.20 4.22 -16.37
N GLU A 139 4.55 3.29 -17.04
CA GLU A 139 4.68 3.09 -18.48
C GLU A 139 3.64 3.86 -19.33
N THR A 140 2.70 4.57 -18.69
CA THR A 140 1.54 5.17 -19.38
C THR A 140 1.38 6.66 -19.12
N PHE A 141 2.42 7.30 -18.63
CA PHE A 141 2.36 8.54 -17.88
C PHE A 141 1.72 9.75 -18.59
N GLN A 142 2.05 10.02 -19.84
CA GLN A 142 1.56 11.26 -20.49
C GLN A 142 0.13 11.17 -21.00
N SER A 143 -0.33 9.98 -21.41
CA SER A 143 -1.74 9.79 -21.77
C SER A 143 -2.63 9.77 -20.53
N THR A 144 -2.10 9.27 -19.41
CA THR A 144 -2.80 9.19 -18.13
C THR A 144 -3.17 10.56 -17.58
N TYR A 145 -2.30 11.57 -17.72
CA TYR A 145 -2.60 12.92 -17.24
C TYR A 145 -3.82 13.54 -17.96
N ALA A 146 -3.91 13.40 -19.27
CA ALA A 146 -5.07 13.87 -20.03
C ALA A 146 -6.34 13.09 -19.66
N MET A 147 -6.23 11.75 -19.52
CA MET A 147 -7.34 10.91 -19.06
C MET A 147 -7.79 11.30 -17.65
N THR A 148 -6.86 11.49 -16.73
CA THR A 148 -7.15 11.83 -15.34
C THR A 148 -7.82 13.19 -15.17
N TYR A 149 -7.29 14.19 -15.82
CA TYR A 149 -7.82 15.54 -15.70
C TYR A 149 -9.25 15.64 -16.21
N TYR A 150 -9.58 14.86 -17.24
CA TYR A 150 -10.89 14.92 -17.90
C TYR A 150 -11.87 13.86 -17.38
N LEU A 151 -11.43 12.66 -17.07
CA LEU A 151 -12.31 11.57 -16.64
C LEU A 151 -12.45 11.47 -15.11
N GLY A 152 -11.46 11.88 -14.35
CA GLY A 152 -11.53 11.89 -12.88
C GLY A 152 -12.63 12.82 -12.31
N ARG A 153 -13.29 13.57 -13.16
CA ARG A 153 -14.46 14.40 -12.83
C ARG A 153 -15.80 13.74 -13.16
N GLU A 154 -15.81 12.76 -14.06
CA GLU A 154 -17.04 12.16 -14.60
C GLU A 154 -17.24 10.71 -14.15
N LEU A 155 -16.21 10.04 -13.58
CA LEU A 155 -16.36 8.72 -13.05
C LEU A 155 -17.01 8.76 -11.66
N ASP A 156 -18.18 8.17 -11.57
CA ASP A 156 -18.87 8.00 -10.29
C ASP A 156 -18.10 7.02 -9.42
N SER A 157 -17.66 7.44 -8.24
CA SER A 157 -16.92 6.63 -7.28
C SER A 157 -17.72 5.45 -6.71
N THR A 158 -19.03 5.41 -6.98
CA THR A 158 -19.93 4.33 -6.55
C THR A 158 -20.13 3.23 -7.59
N VAL A 159 -19.55 3.41 -8.78
CA VAL A 159 -19.68 2.49 -9.90
C VAL A 159 -18.32 1.86 -10.20
N ASP A 160 -18.33 0.54 -10.43
CA ASP A 160 -17.14 -0.16 -10.89
C ASP A 160 -16.90 0.11 -12.38
N TYR A 161 -15.66 0.43 -12.72
CA TYR A 161 -15.24 0.62 -14.11
C TYR A 161 -14.05 -0.24 -14.45
N THR A 162 -13.98 -0.66 -15.72
CA THR A 162 -12.77 -1.16 -16.34
C THR A 162 -12.23 -0.10 -17.28
N VAL A 163 -10.98 0.30 -17.08
CA VAL A 163 -10.30 1.31 -17.89
C VAL A 163 -9.15 0.66 -18.65
N PHE A 164 -9.20 0.72 -19.97
CA PHE A 164 -8.12 0.28 -20.85
C PHE A 164 -7.17 1.45 -21.05
N VAL A 165 -6.02 1.40 -20.38
CA VAL A 165 -5.03 2.47 -20.47
C VAL A 165 -4.06 2.17 -21.61
N PRO A 166 -3.98 3.02 -22.67
CA PRO A 166 -3.05 2.83 -23.75
C PRO A 166 -1.60 2.95 -23.23
N ASN A 167 -0.74 2.03 -23.60
CA ASN A 167 0.68 2.11 -23.28
C ASN A 167 1.37 3.22 -24.11
N GLN A 168 2.61 3.56 -23.77
CA GLN A 168 3.34 4.64 -24.41
C GLN A 168 3.48 4.41 -25.93
N ASN A 169 3.69 3.18 -26.39
CA ASN A 169 3.82 2.88 -27.80
C ASN A 169 2.52 3.17 -28.58
N ALA A 170 1.35 2.85 -28.00
CA ALA A 170 0.06 3.16 -28.60
C ALA A 170 -0.17 4.67 -28.68
N VAL A 171 0.24 5.39 -27.65
CA VAL A 171 0.17 6.88 -27.61
C VAL A 171 1.08 7.48 -28.69
N ASP A 172 2.30 7.01 -28.81
CA ASP A 172 3.26 7.50 -29.79
C ASP A 172 2.82 7.20 -31.23
N ALA A 173 2.25 6.02 -31.47
CA ALA A 173 1.67 5.67 -32.77
C ALA A 173 0.50 6.59 -33.17
N ILE A 174 -0.37 6.96 -32.22
CA ILE A 174 -1.46 7.91 -32.47
C ILE A 174 -0.90 9.30 -32.74
N LYS A 175 0.09 9.77 -31.99
CA LYS A 175 0.76 11.06 -32.24
C LYS A 175 1.36 11.13 -33.62
N GLU A 176 2.06 10.08 -34.05
CA GLU A 176 2.66 9.99 -35.37
C GLU A 176 1.58 10.00 -36.47
N TYR A 177 0.53 9.18 -36.31
CA TYR A 177 -0.58 9.11 -37.28
C TYR A 177 -1.31 10.46 -37.43
N MET A 178 -1.53 11.15 -36.32
CA MET A 178 -2.22 12.45 -36.30
C MET A 178 -1.29 13.65 -36.57
N GLN A 179 0.02 13.42 -36.71
CA GLN A 179 1.07 14.45 -36.87
C GLN A 179 1.08 15.48 -35.73
N LEU A 180 0.80 15.02 -34.50
CA LEU A 180 0.74 15.86 -33.31
C LEU A 180 2.10 15.94 -32.62
N GLY A 181 2.52 17.14 -32.26
CA GLY A 181 3.72 17.32 -31.43
C GLY A 181 3.52 16.86 -29.99
N GLN A 182 2.39 17.20 -29.39
CA GLN A 182 2.00 16.82 -28.02
C GLN A 182 0.46 16.67 -27.94
N PHE A 183 -0.03 15.82 -27.00
CA PHE A 183 -1.46 15.61 -26.79
C PHE A 183 -2.17 16.83 -26.17
N ASP A 184 -1.43 17.70 -25.50
CA ASP A 184 -1.94 18.95 -24.95
C ASP A 184 -2.44 19.95 -25.99
N MET A 185 -2.12 19.72 -27.26
CA MET A 185 -2.65 20.51 -28.38
C MET A 185 -4.07 20.11 -28.80
N LEU A 186 -4.59 18.95 -28.33
CA LEU A 186 -5.96 18.54 -28.58
C LEU A 186 -6.89 19.16 -27.55
N SER A 187 -8.04 19.65 -28.01
CA SER A 187 -9.06 20.12 -27.08
C SER A 187 -9.70 18.94 -26.34
N PHE A 188 -10.30 19.21 -25.18
CA PHE A 188 -11.10 18.22 -24.44
C PHE A 188 -12.15 17.54 -25.33
N TYR A 189 -12.80 18.30 -26.19
CA TYR A 189 -13.87 17.79 -27.06
C TYR A 189 -13.34 16.82 -28.12
N ASP A 190 -12.07 16.94 -28.50
CA ASP A 190 -11.42 16.02 -29.44
C ASP A 190 -11.00 14.71 -28.75
N LEU A 191 -10.58 14.79 -27.50
CA LEU A 191 -10.12 13.64 -26.71
C LEU A 191 -11.25 12.85 -26.06
N LYS A 192 -12.33 13.52 -25.66
CA LYS A 192 -13.43 12.89 -24.89
C LYS A 192 -13.97 11.61 -25.54
N PRO A 193 -14.33 11.57 -26.83
CA PRO A 193 -14.84 10.35 -27.44
C PRO A 193 -13.84 9.21 -27.46
N ALA A 194 -12.56 9.52 -27.66
CA ALA A 194 -11.50 8.52 -27.62
C ALA A 194 -11.30 7.95 -26.20
N LEU A 195 -11.38 8.81 -25.20
CA LEU A 195 -11.24 8.41 -23.80
C LEU A 195 -12.45 7.60 -23.30
N GLU A 196 -13.65 8.00 -23.64
CA GLU A 196 -14.88 7.27 -23.31
C GLU A 196 -14.89 5.85 -23.91
N TYR A 197 -14.27 5.66 -25.07
CA TYR A 197 -14.14 4.36 -25.70
C TYR A 197 -13.26 3.38 -24.88
N HIS A 198 -12.37 3.91 -24.04
CA HIS A 198 -11.47 3.14 -23.21
C HIS A 198 -12.06 2.83 -21.81
N ILE A 199 -13.28 3.24 -21.53
CA ILE A 199 -13.94 3.06 -20.25
C ILE A 199 -15.19 2.23 -20.42
N VAL A 200 -15.30 1.17 -19.67
CA VAL A 200 -16.47 0.28 -19.66
C VAL A 200 -16.96 0.16 -18.23
N GLU A 201 -18.26 0.43 -18.04
CA GLU A 201 -18.90 0.16 -16.75
C GLU A 201 -18.92 -1.34 -16.44
N GLY A 202 -18.58 -1.69 -15.21
CA GLY A 202 -18.44 -3.04 -14.71
C GLY A 202 -17.02 -3.60 -14.80
N LEU A 203 -16.81 -4.70 -14.08
CA LEU A 203 -15.53 -5.41 -14.07
C LEU A 203 -15.42 -6.31 -15.30
N ARG A 204 -14.30 -6.24 -16.00
CA ARG A 204 -13.94 -7.11 -17.14
C ARG A 204 -12.68 -7.87 -16.82
N SER A 205 -12.67 -9.17 -17.06
CA SER A 205 -11.47 -10.00 -16.95
C SER A 205 -10.58 -9.85 -18.20
N GLU A 206 -9.28 -10.10 -18.04
CA GLU A 206 -8.30 -10.07 -19.14
C GLU A 206 -8.62 -11.03 -20.29
N GLU A 207 -9.50 -12.03 -20.08
CA GLU A 207 -9.89 -13.01 -21.09
C GLU A 207 -10.86 -12.46 -22.16
N VAL A 208 -11.28 -11.21 -22.06
CA VAL A 208 -12.30 -10.59 -22.93
C VAL A 208 -11.67 -9.64 -23.96
N VAL A 209 -10.36 -9.54 -24.01
CA VAL A 209 -9.63 -8.65 -24.94
C VAL A 209 -8.97 -9.44 -26.06
#